data_2c041e7056b8f4a364a9890579e7b1c1
#
_entry.id   2c041e7056b8f4a364a9890579e7b1c1
#
_cell.length_a   1.000
_cell.length_b   1.000
_cell.length_c   1.000
_cell.angle_alpha   90.00
_cell.angle_beta   90.00
_cell.angle_gamma   90.00
#
_symmetry.space_group_name_H-M   'P 1'
#
loop_
_entity.id
_entity.type
_entity.pdbx_description
1 polymer ?
#
loop_
_entity_poly.entity_id
_entity_poly.type
_entity_poly.pdbx_seq_one_letter_code
_entity_poly.pdbx_strand_id
1 'polypeptide(L)'
;MADNYIERQQEQYEARKAAWKQAQKYGKKKTATSSQVKTEVAGEIVSKPDSLKKRVFVTGGAEGIGRAIVEAFCKDRHQVAFCDINAVSGQQTARDTGAIFHSVDVSDKEALESCMQQILDEWKDIDILINNVGISKFSSITETSVEDFDKILSVNLRPVFITSRLFAIHRKGQSDSNPYGRIINICSTRYLMSEPGSEGYAASKGGIYSLTHALALSLSEWNITVNSIAPGWIQTQDYDQLRPEDHSQHPSRRVGKPEDIARMCLFLCRDENDFINGENITIDGGMTKKMIYTE
;
A
#
# COMPACT_ATOMS: atom_id res chain seq x y z
N MET A 1 -34.46 -18.96 -4.28
CA MET A 1 -33.35 -18.59 -5.19
C MET A 1 -31.97 -18.49 -4.48
N ALA A 2 -31.88 -18.49 -3.15
CA ALA A 2 -30.61 -18.49 -2.41
C ALA A 2 -29.93 -19.88 -2.33
N ASP A 3 -30.70 -20.94 -2.33
CA ASP A 3 -30.19 -22.31 -2.11
C ASP A 3 -29.28 -22.81 -3.24
N ASN A 4 -29.52 -22.42 -4.49
CA ASN A 4 -28.71 -22.81 -5.63
C ASN A 4 -27.29 -22.16 -5.67
N TYR A 5 -27.04 -21.09 -4.93
CA TYR A 5 -25.72 -20.43 -4.93
C TYR A 5 -24.74 -21.15 -4.00
N ILE A 6 -25.20 -21.55 -2.83
CA ILE A 6 -24.38 -22.27 -1.84
C ILE A 6 -24.00 -23.66 -2.36
N GLU A 7 -24.96 -24.39 -2.96
CA GLU A 7 -24.68 -25.69 -3.57
C GLU A 7 -23.65 -25.60 -4.70
N ARG A 8 -23.75 -24.62 -5.60
CA ARG A 8 -22.76 -24.41 -6.67
C ARG A 8 -21.37 -24.05 -6.15
N GLN A 9 -21.29 -23.27 -5.07
CA GLN A 9 -20.01 -22.97 -4.43
C GLN A 9 -19.39 -24.22 -3.79
N GLN A 10 -20.22 -25.06 -3.21
CA GLN A 10 -19.79 -26.31 -2.58
C GLN A 10 -19.30 -27.34 -3.61
N GLU A 11 -20.01 -27.48 -4.74
CA GLU A 11 -19.58 -28.31 -5.87
C GLU A 11 -18.27 -27.83 -6.49
N GLN A 12 -18.09 -26.52 -6.68
CA GLN A 12 -16.83 -25.94 -7.19
C GLN A 12 -15.65 -26.17 -6.21
N TYR A 13 -15.91 -26.06 -4.90
CA TYR A 13 -14.90 -26.31 -3.88
C TYR A 13 -14.46 -27.79 -3.89
N GLU A 14 -15.41 -28.74 -3.92
CA GLU A 14 -15.10 -30.18 -3.96
C GLU A 14 -14.39 -30.57 -5.27
N ALA A 15 -14.74 -29.99 -6.40
CA ALA A 15 -14.07 -30.19 -7.68
C ALA A 15 -12.60 -29.73 -7.63
N ARG A 16 -12.34 -28.51 -7.08
CA ARG A 16 -10.96 -28.00 -6.88
C ARG A 16 -10.14 -28.87 -5.93
N LYS A 17 -10.74 -29.34 -4.85
CA LYS A 17 -10.12 -30.20 -3.87
C LYS A 17 -9.76 -31.59 -4.46
N ALA A 18 -10.63 -32.13 -5.32
CA ALA A 18 -10.39 -33.37 -6.04
C ALA A 18 -9.23 -33.21 -7.05
N ALA A 19 -9.21 -32.12 -7.82
CA ALA A 19 -8.13 -31.82 -8.75
C ALA A 19 -6.78 -31.63 -8.04
N TRP A 20 -6.76 -30.93 -6.89
CA TRP A 20 -5.55 -30.77 -6.07
C TRP A 20 -5.01 -32.11 -5.53
N LYS A 21 -5.91 -32.98 -5.04
CA LYS A 21 -5.51 -34.34 -4.60
C LYS A 21 -4.96 -35.21 -5.73
N GLN A 22 -5.49 -35.09 -6.94
CA GLN A 22 -4.96 -35.74 -8.13
C GLN A 22 -3.57 -35.22 -8.50
N ALA A 23 -3.37 -33.91 -8.51
CA ALA A 23 -2.07 -33.29 -8.79
C ALA A 23 -0.98 -33.74 -7.80
N GLN A 24 -1.30 -33.88 -6.52
CA GLN A 24 -0.38 -34.42 -5.50
C GLN A 24 -0.02 -35.91 -5.73
N LYS A 25 -0.95 -36.71 -6.25
CA LYS A 25 -0.67 -38.11 -6.55
C LYS A 25 0.29 -38.30 -7.73
N TYR A 26 0.23 -37.39 -8.71
CA TYR A 26 1.10 -37.45 -9.89
C TYR A 26 2.45 -36.75 -9.70
N GLY A 27 2.57 -35.83 -8.70
CA GLY A 27 3.82 -35.11 -8.40
C GLY A 27 4.89 -35.91 -7.65
N LYS A 28 4.60 -37.13 -7.21
CA LYS A 28 5.51 -37.98 -6.40
C LYS A 28 6.38 -38.97 -7.20
N LYS A 29 6.49 -38.83 -8.51
CA LYS A 29 7.39 -39.66 -9.32
C LYS A 29 8.42 -38.81 -10.04
N LYS A 30 9.44 -38.33 -9.33
CA LYS A 30 10.79 -38.01 -9.83
C LYS A 30 11.62 -37.36 -8.72
N THR A 31 12.33 -38.16 -7.94
CA THR A 31 13.60 -37.75 -7.30
C THR A 31 14.31 -38.99 -6.81
N ALA A 32 15.32 -39.37 -7.52
CA ALA A 32 16.47 -40.08 -7.00
C ALA A 32 17.65 -39.87 -7.95
N THR A 33 18.50 -38.93 -7.61
CA THR A 33 19.94 -39.06 -7.87
C THR A 33 20.69 -38.11 -6.94
N SER A 34 21.42 -38.71 -6.03
CA SER A 34 22.42 -38.13 -5.16
C SER A 34 23.58 -37.58 -5.99
N SER A 35 24.04 -36.37 -5.70
CA SER A 35 25.43 -35.97 -5.95
C SER A 35 25.89 -34.91 -4.94
N GLN A 36 27.02 -35.19 -4.39
CA GLN A 36 27.82 -34.63 -3.33
C GLN A 36 27.90 -33.10 -3.28
N VAL A 37 27.67 -32.58 -2.08
CA VAL A 37 28.02 -31.22 -1.68
C VAL A 37 29.54 -31.09 -1.60
N LYS A 38 30.14 -30.25 -2.46
CA LYS A 38 31.45 -29.67 -2.23
C LYS A 38 31.24 -28.27 -1.65
N THR A 39 31.71 -28.13 -0.42
CA THR A 39 31.85 -26.85 0.26
C THR A 39 33.01 -26.07 -0.36
N GLU A 40 32.73 -25.00 -1.04
CA GLU A 40 33.72 -23.94 -1.31
C GLU A 40 33.23 -22.64 -0.67
N VAL A 41 34.01 -22.20 0.32
CA VAL A 41 33.91 -20.91 0.98
C VAL A 41 34.83 -19.97 0.22
N ALA A 42 34.28 -18.99 -0.45
CA ALA A 42 34.89 -17.66 -0.66
C ALA A 42 33.85 -16.73 -1.28
N GLY A 43 33.46 -15.72 -0.52
CA GLY A 43 32.42 -14.80 -0.93
C GLY A 43 32.93 -13.81 -1.99
N GLU A 44 32.36 -13.89 -3.15
CA GLU A 44 32.12 -12.71 -3.96
C GLU A 44 30.70 -12.25 -3.64
N ILE A 45 30.60 -11.02 -3.11
CA ILE A 45 29.33 -10.30 -3.10
C ILE A 45 29.00 -10.04 -4.57
N VAL A 46 28.31 -10.99 -5.18
CA VAL A 46 27.68 -10.76 -6.49
C VAL A 46 26.72 -9.61 -6.26
N SER A 47 27.07 -8.42 -6.75
CA SER A 47 26.14 -7.31 -6.86
C SER A 47 24.90 -7.87 -7.59
N LYS A 48 23.75 -7.90 -6.90
CA LYS A 48 22.47 -8.24 -7.55
C LYS A 48 22.38 -7.43 -8.84
N PRO A 49 21.95 -8.04 -9.97
CA PRO A 49 21.69 -7.28 -11.18
C PRO A 49 20.77 -6.11 -10.81
N ASP A 50 21.05 -4.92 -11.35
CA ASP A 50 20.23 -3.73 -11.16
C ASP A 50 18.77 -4.14 -11.23
N SER A 51 18.05 -4.07 -10.10
CA SER A 51 16.63 -4.35 -10.07
C SER A 51 16.00 -3.47 -11.13
N LEU A 52 15.27 -4.08 -12.07
CA LEU A 52 14.65 -3.36 -13.18
C LEU A 52 13.96 -2.12 -12.62
N LYS A 53 14.32 -0.95 -13.16
CA LYS A 53 13.78 0.34 -12.76
C LYS A 53 12.26 0.31 -12.87
N LYS A 54 11.54 0.39 -11.74
CA LYS A 54 10.08 0.36 -11.69
C LYS A 54 9.51 1.77 -11.87
N ARG A 55 8.30 1.86 -12.39
CA ARG A 55 7.50 3.07 -12.56
C ARG A 55 6.53 3.20 -11.38
N VAL A 56 6.69 4.23 -10.57
CA VAL A 56 6.00 4.41 -9.29
C VAL A 56 5.13 5.64 -9.33
N PHE A 57 3.86 5.50 -9.03
CA PHE A 57 2.95 6.61 -8.84
C PHE A 57 2.50 6.71 -7.38
N VAL A 58 2.68 7.91 -6.77
CA VAL A 58 2.36 8.19 -5.36
C VAL A 58 1.32 9.30 -5.27
N THR A 59 0.23 9.09 -4.55
CA THR A 59 -0.70 10.18 -4.22
C THR A 59 -0.31 10.83 -2.89
N GLY A 60 -0.35 12.19 -2.83
CA GLY A 60 0.03 12.94 -1.62
C GLY A 60 1.55 12.90 -1.36
N GLY A 61 2.36 13.10 -2.39
CA GLY A 61 3.81 12.96 -2.32
C GLY A 61 4.59 14.23 -1.95
N ALA A 62 3.92 15.34 -1.66
CA ALA A 62 4.60 16.63 -1.44
C ALA A 62 5.23 16.75 -0.05
N GLU A 63 4.64 16.14 0.97
CA GLU A 63 5.03 16.31 2.37
C GLU A 63 4.92 15.01 3.17
N GLY A 64 5.46 15.02 4.38
CA GLY A 64 5.27 13.97 5.38
C GLY A 64 5.64 12.56 4.89
N ILE A 65 4.75 11.59 5.13
CA ILE A 65 4.94 10.19 4.76
C ILE A 65 5.09 10.04 3.24
N GLY A 66 4.24 10.75 2.46
CA GLY A 66 4.27 10.68 1.01
C GLY A 66 5.59 11.16 0.43
N ARG A 67 6.13 12.27 0.92
CA ARG A 67 7.45 12.78 0.52
C ARG A 67 8.56 11.77 0.83
N ALA A 68 8.57 11.20 2.03
CA ALA A 68 9.56 10.19 2.39
C ALA A 68 9.48 8.94 1.49
N ILE A 69 8.28 8.55 1.05
CA ILE A 69 8.09 7.48 0.08
C ILE A 69 8.68 7.87 -1.28
N VAL A 70 8.37 9.07 -1.81
CA VAL A 70 8.94 9.57 -3.06
C VAL A 70 10.47 9.59 -3.00
N GLU A 71 11.05 10.15 -1.93
CA GLU A 71 12.50 10.19 -1.71
C GLU A 71 13.14 8.80 -1.70
N ALA A 72 12.50 7.84 -0.99
CA ALA A 72 12.99 6.48 -0.87
C ALA A 72 13.03 5.74 -2.21
N PHE A 73 11.96 5.84 -3.00
CA PHE A 73 11.90 5.21 -4.32
C PHE A 73 12.83 5.89 -5.35
N CYS A 74 12.98 7.22 -5.32
CA CYS A 74 13.95 7.92 -6.14
C CYS A 74 15.40 7.53 -5.78
N LYS A 75 15.70 7.41 -4.49
CA LYS A 75 17.02 6.96 -4.00
C LYS A 75 17.34 5.53 -4.44
N ASP A 76 16.32 4.68 -4.53
CA ASP A 76 16.43 3.31 -5.05
C ASP A 76 16.38 3.26 -6.60
N ARG A 77 16.52 4.43 -7.26
CA ARG A 77 16.63 4.63 -8.71
C ARG A 77 15.39 4.25 -9.52
N HIS A 78 14.23 4.20 -8.89
CA HIS A 78 12.95 4.02 -9.59
C HIS A 78 12.55 5.32 -10.33
N GLN A 79 11.68 5.20 -11.32
CA GLN A 79 11.03 6.34 -11.97
C GLN A 79 9.78 6.69 -11.18
N VAL A 80 9.73 7.90 -10.61
CA VAL A 80 8.66 8.30 -9.70
C VAL A 80 7.89 9.48 -10.24
N ALA A 81 6.57 9.38 -10.27
CA ALA A 81 5.66 10.51 -10.37
C ALA A 81 4.80 10.56 -9.10
N PHE A 82 4.37 11.75 -8.74
CA PHE A 82 3.46 11.92 -7.63
C PHE A 82 2.49 13.09 -7.87
N CYS A 83 1.35 13.04 -7.20
CA CYS A 83 0.43 14.16 -7.18
C CYS A 83 0.21 14.68 -5.77
N ASP A 84 -0.13 15.96 -5.66
CA ASP A 84 -0.49 16.64 -4.42
C ASP A 84 -1.28 17.90 -4.72
N ILE A 85 -2.09 18.35 -3.76
CA ILE A 85 -2.79 19.63 -3.86
C ILE A 85 -1.86 20.83 -3.53
N ASN A 86 -0.82 20.62 -2.73
CA ASN A 86 0.15 21.62 -2.36
C ASN A 86 1.21 21.80 -3.47
N ALA A 87 0.94 22.73 -4.38
CA ALA A 87 1.81 22.98 -5.53
C ALA A 87 3.22 23.46 -5.12
N VAL A 88 3.35 24.23 -4.04
CA VAL A 88 4.65 24.79 -3.58
C VAL A 88 5.54 23.66 -3.07
N SER A 89 5.05 22.88 -2.12
CA SER A 89 5.78 21.73 -1.54
C SER A 89 6.01 20.63 -2.58
N GLY A 90 5.03 20.41 -3.49
CA GLY A 90 5.17 19.45 -4.58
C GLY A 90 6.30 19.81 -5.54
N GLN A 91 6.39 21.05 -5.98
CA GLN A 91 7.50 21.51 -6.81
C GLN A 91 8.85 21.45 -6.08
N GLN A 92 8.87 21.71 -4.77
CA GLN A 92 10.11 21.57 -3.99
C GLN A 92 10.55 20.11 -3.92
N THR A 93 9.64 19.18 -3.58
CA THR A 93 9.94 17.75 -3.56
C THR A 93 10.41 17.23 -4.93
N ALA A 94 9.78 17.70 -6.02
CA ALA A 94 10.23 17.33 -7.38
C ALA A 94 11.66 17.81 -7.67
N ARG A 95 12.02 19.03 -7.27
CA ARG A 95 13.41 19.56 -7.43
C ARG A 95 14.42 18.75 -6.63
N ASP A 96 14.06 18.37 -5.40
CA ASP A 96 14.97 17.68 -4.47
C ASP A 96 15.21 16.22 -4.88
N THR A 97 14.23 15.59 -5.54
CA THR A 97 14.24 14.14 -5.82
C THR A 97 14.40 13.78 -7.29
N GLY A 98 14.09 14.71 -8.20
CA GLY A 98 13.99 14.44 -9.64
C GLY A 98 12.70 13.72 -10.04
N ALA A 99 11.74 13.53 -9.13
CA ALA A 99 10.42 12.97 -9.43
C ALA A 99 9.55 13.94 -10.24
N ILE A 100 8.58 13.41 -10.97
CA ILE A 100 7.60 14.20 -11.73
C ILE A 100 6.44 14.57 -10.81
N PHE A 101 6.12 15.85 -10.74
CA PHE A 101 5.04 16.37 -9.91
C PHE A 101 3.83 16.79 -10.75
N HIS A 102 2.63 16.41 -10.29
CA HIS A 102 1.35 16.84 -10.82
C HIS A 102 0.53 17.51 -9.71
N SER A 103 0.06 18.76 -9.96
CA SER A 103 -0.82 19.46 -9.01
C SER A 103 -2.26 18.98 -9.18
N VAL A 104 -2.77 18.19 -8.22
CA VAL A 104 -4.09 17.54 -8.29
C VAL A 104 -4.76 17.52 -6.92
N ASP A 105 -6.03 17.95 -6.86
CA ASP A 105 -6.92 17.60 -5.75
C ASP A 105 -7.52 16.20 -6.02
N VAL A 106 -7.13 15.19 -5.24
CA VAL A 106 -7.61 13.81 -5.41
C VAL A 106 -9.11 13.66 -5.13
N SER A 107 -9.76 14.63 -4.50
CA SER A 107 -11.21 14.65 -4.32
C SER A 107 -11.96 15.04 -5.60
N ASP A 108 -11.28 15.65 -6.56
CA ASP A 108 -11.75 15.85 -7.92
C ASP A 108 -11.44 14.60 -8.74
N LYS A 109 -12.50 13.85 -9.04
CA LYS A 109 -12.41 12.57 -9.74
C LYS A 109 -11.81 12.75 -11.13
N GLU A 110 -12.27 13.73 -11.87
CA GLU A 110 -11.89 14.00 -13.27
C GLU A 110 -10.42 14.40 -13.35
N ALA A 111 -9.96 15.26 -12.42
CA ALA A 111 -8.56 15.66 -12.34
C ALA A 111 -7.62 14.49 -12.00
N LEU A 112 -8.03 13.62 -11.05
CA LEU A 112 -7.25 12.43 -10.68
C LEU A 112 -7.19 11.39 -11.81
N GLU A 113 -8.32 11.12 -12.47
CA GLU A 113 -8.38 10.21 -13.63
C GLU A 113 -7.51 10.72 -14.78
N SER A 114 -7.59 12.03 -15.11
CA SER A 114 -6.78 12.66 -16.13
C SER A 114 -5.27 12.58 -15.84
N CYS A 115 -4.88 12.88 -14.60
CA CYS A 115 -3.49 12.79 -14.17
C CYS A 115 -2.94 11.36 -14.34
N MET A 116 -3.67 10.36 -13.85
CA MET A 116 -3.23 8.98 -13.95
C MET A 116 -3.18 8.49 -15.39
N GLN A 117 -4.16 8.89 -16.21
CA GLN A 117 -4.17 8.55 -17.64
C GLN A 117 -2.97 9.16 -18.37
N GLN A 118 -2.62 10.42 -18.09
CA GLN A 118 -1.45 11.07 -18.65
C GLN A 118 -0.16 10.30 -18.33
N ILE A 119 0.01 9.84 -17.09
CA ILE A 119 1.18 9.06 -16.68
C ILE A 119 1.21 7.70 -17.42
N LEU A 120 0.07 7.02 -17.52
CA LEU A 120 -0.05 5.76 -18.24
C LEU A 120 0.26 5.93 -19.74
N ASP A 121 -0.19 7.02 -20.36
CA ASP A 121 0.08 7.31 -21.78
C ASP A 121 1.55 7.62 -22.01
N GLU A 122 2.20 8.34 -21.11
CA GLU A 122 3.62 8.70 -21.21
C GLU A 122 4.54 7.51 -20.92
N TRP A 123 4.28 6.79 -19.82
CA TRP A 123 5.15 5.71 -19.35
C TRP A 123 4.80 4.34 -19.92
N LYS A 124 3.65 4.22 -20.57
CA LYS A 124 3.05 3.00 -21.11
C LYS A 124 2.59 2.00 -20.05
N ASP A 125 2.96 2.19 -18.80
CA ASP A 125 2.49 1.38 -17.67
C ASP A 125 2.91 2.01 -16.34
N ILE A 126 2.32 1.55 -15.25
CA ILE A 126 2.72 1.79 -13.86
C ILE A 126 2.99 0.42 -13.23
N ASP A 127 4.10 0.28 -12.50
CA ASP A 127 4.47 -0.96 -11.82
C ASP A 127 4.01 -0.93 -10.35
N ILE A 128 4.09 0.24 -9.71
CA ILE A 128 3.79 0.45 -8.30
C ILE A 128 2.87 1.65 -8.15
N LEU A 129 1.72 1.44 -7.51
CA LEU A 129 0.77 2.47 -7.12
C LEU A 129 0.75 2.60 -5.59
N ILE A 130 0.99 3.80 -5.06
CA ILE A 130 0.94 4.07 -3.63
C ILE A 130 -0.14 5.11 -3.34
N ASN A 131 -1.22 4.67 -2.72
CA ASN A 131 -2.32 5.49 -2.28
C ASN A 131 -2.02 6.00 -0.87
N ASN A 132 -1.51 7.23 -0.75
CA ASN A 132 -1.06 7.78 0.51
C ASN A 132 -1.89 8.99 0.98
N VAL A 133 -2.57 9.71 0.10
CA VAL A 133 -3.35 10.89 0.51
C VAL A 133 -4.30 10.57 1.66
N GLY A 134 -4.34 11.46 2.63
CA GLY A 134 -5.31 11.38 3.70
C GLY A 134 -5.34 12.68 4.52
N ILE A 135 -6.55 13.09 4.87
CA ILE A 135 -6.82 14.17 5.81
C ILE A 135 -7.48 13.62 7.06
N SER A 136 -7.29 14.30 8.18
CA SER A 136 -8.01 14.05 9.42
C SER A 136 -8.70 15.32 9.88
N LYS A 137 -9.92 15.17 10.35
CA LYS A 137 -10.66 16.20 11.06
C LYS A 137 -11.30 15.54 12.27
N PHE A 138 -10.95 16.03 13.45
CA PHE A 138 -11.50 15.55 14.72
C PHE A 138 -12.46 16.60 15.25
N SER A 139 -13.69 16.19 15.52
CA SER A 139 -14.74 17.06 16.00
C SER A 139 -15.79 16.20 16.73
N SER A 140 -16.50 16.78 17.72
CA SER A 140 -17.59 16.05 18.40
C SER A 140 -18.58 15.50 17.39
N ILE A 141 -19.08 14.28 17.62
CA ILE A 141 -20.10 13.66 16.75
C ILE A 141 -21.36 14.53 16.58
N THR A 142 -21.68 15.35 17.59
CA THR A 142 -22.83 16.27 17.54
C THR A 142 -22.57 17.53 16.75
N GLU A 143 -21.30 17.83 16.42
CA GLU A 143 -20.86 19.00 15.67
C GLU A 143 -20.35 18.66 14.27
N THR A 144 -20.03 17.39 14.02
CA THR A 144 -19.57 16.92 12.72
C THR A 144 -20.74 16.92 11.73
N SER A 145 -20.63 17.72 10.67
CA SER A 145 -21.63 17.71 9.59
C SER A 145 -21.47 16.49 8.69
N VAL A 146 -22.55 16.12 7.97
CA VAL A 146 -22.50 15.06 6.97
C VAL A 146 -21.53 15.42 5.85
N GLU A 147 -21.46 16.70 5.48
CA GLU A 147 -20.54 17.21 4.47
C GLU A 147 -19.07 17.06 4.87
N ASP A 148 -18.74 17.26 6.16
CA ASP A 148 -17.40 17.00 6.69
C ASP A 148 -17.05 15.49 6.62
N PHE A 149 -17.99 14.63 6.98
CA PHE A 149 -17.84 13.19 6.86
C PHE A 149 -17.63 12.78 5.40
N ASP A 150 -18.46 13.26 4.48
CA ASP A 150 -18.34 12.97 3.04
C ASP A 150 -17.04 13.51 2.46
N LYS A 151 -16.57 14.69 2.90
CA LYS A 151 -15.29 15.26 2.49
C LYS A 151 -14.13 14.33 2.89
N ILE A 152 -14.13 13.79 4.11
CA ILE A 152 -13.10 12.84 4.54
C ILE A 152 -13.11 11.58 3.66
N LEU A 153 -14.27 11.00 3.38
CA LEU A 153 -14.37 9.83 2.51
C LEU A 153 -13.94 10.13 1.07
N SER A 154 -14.30 11.31 0.56
CA SER A 154 -13.95 11.75 -0.80
C SER A 154 -12.45 11.93 -1.01
N VAL A 155 -11.71 12.31 0.05
CA VAL A 155 -10.26 12.48 -0.01
C VAL A 155 -9.50 11.20 0.35
N ASN A 156 -9.95 10.47 1.38
CA ASN A 156 -9.18 9.36 1.93
C ASN A 156 -9.47 8.01 1.26
N LEU A 157 -10.75 7.74 0.91
CA LEU A 157 -11.17 6.39 0.50
C LEU A 157 -11.46 6.32 -1.01
N ARG A 158 -12.26 7.24 -1.54
CA ARG A 158 -12.68 7.21 -2.95
C ARG A 158 -11.51 7.21 -3.92
N PRO A 159 -10.41 8.00 -3.71
CA PRO A 159 -9.26 7.98 -4.61
C PRO A 159 -8.56 6.63 -4.68
N VAL A 160 -8.49 5.88 -3.57
CA VAL A 160 -7.91 4.53 -3.54
C VAL A 160 -8.64 3.60 -4.51
N PHE A 161 -9.98 3.68 -4.54
CA PHE A 161 -10.77 2.91 -5.51
C PHE A 161 -10.53 3.38 -6.95
N ILE A 162 -10.52 4.70 -7.20
CA ILE A 162 -10.36 5.27 -8.54
C ILE A 162 -9.03 4.84 -9.14
N THR A 163 -7.93 5.08 -8.46
CA THR A 163 -6.59 4.78 -8.95
C THR A 163 -6.36 3.28 -9.13
N SER A 164 -6.82 2.45 -8.18
CA SER A 164 -6.73 0.99 -8.29
C SER A 164 -7.54 0.45 -9.47
N ARG A 165 -8.74 1.01 -9.70
CA ARG A 165 -9.59 0.66 -10.85
C ARG A 165 -8.92 1.02 -12.18
N LEU A 166 -8.35 2.22 -12.29
CA LEU A 166 -7.65 2.65 -13.51
C LEU A 166 -6.45 1.78 -13.80
N PHE A 167 -5.67 1.44 -12.76
CA PHE A 167 -4.54 0.53 -12.88
C PHE A 167 -4.99 -0.86 -13.39
N ALA A 168 -6.06 -1.40 -12.83
CA ALA A 168 -6.64 -2.67 -13.24
C ALA A 168 -7.14 -2.65 -14.70
N ILE A 169 -7.86 -1.58 -15.11
CA ILE A 169 -8.35 -1.42 -16.48
C ILE A 169 -7.18 -1.39 -17.45
N HIS A 170 -6.12 -0.64 -17.14
CA HIS A 170 -4.92 -0.57 -17.97
C HIS A 170 -4.28 -1.95 -18.11
N ARG A 171 -4.08 -2.67 -17.01
CA ARG A 171 -3.48 -4.01 -17.02
C ARG A 171 -4.31 -5.06 -17.75
N LYS A 172 -5.64 -5.00 -17.63
CA LYS A 172 -6.55 -5.86 -18.38
C LYS A 172 -6.41 -5.70 -19.90
N GLY A 173 -6.08 -4.48 -20.37
CA GLY A 173 -5.85 -4.19 -21.79
C GLY A 173 -4.50 -4.67 -22.33
N GLN A 174 -3.57 -5.05 -21.44
CA GLN A 174 -2.22 -5.50 -21.80
C GLN A 174 -2.11 -7.00 -21.53
N SER A 175 -2.59 -7.83 -22.47
CA SER A 175 -2.38 -9.28 -22.38
C SER A 175 -0.87 -9.58 -22.44
N ASP A 176 -0.32 -10.25 -21.44
CA ASP A 176 0.97 -10.95 -21.37
C ASP A 176 2.26 -10.14 -21.09
N SER A 177 2.26 -8.82 -20.90
CA SER A 177 3.52 -8.07 -20.95
C SER A 177 4.20 -7.79 -19.60
N ASN A 178 3.49 -7.76 -18.48
CA ASN A 178 4.12 -7.44 -17.19
C ASN A 178 3.55 -8.29 -16.03
N PRO A 179 4.31 -9.30 -15.54
CA PRO A 179 3.88 -10.15 -14.43
C PRO A 179 3.96 -9.45 -13.07
N TYR A 180 4.33 -8.17 -13.02
CA TYR A 180 4.57 -7.43 -11.80
C TYR A 180 3.61 -6.25 -11.65
N GLY A 181 2.86 -6.21 -10.54
CA GLY A 181 2.07 -5.06 -10.13
C GLY A 181 1.98 -5.01 -8.60
N ARG A 182 2.11 -3.82 -8.01
CA ARG A 182 1.99 -3.60 -6.58
C ARG A 182 1.09 -2.40 -6.28
N ILE A 183 0.14 -2.58 -5.40
CA ILE A 183 -0.66 -1.49 -4.82
C ILE A 183 -0.41 -1.48 -3.31
N ILE A 184 0.01 -0.34 -2.79
CA ILE A 184 0.19 -0.11 -1.36
C ILE A 184 -0.76 1.01 -0.94
N ASN A 185 -1.66 0.70 -0.01
CA ASN A 185 -2.61 1.64 0.55
C ASN A 185 -2.14 2.10 1.94
N ILE A 186 -1.96 3.39 2.15
CA ILE A 186 -1.64 3.92 3.48
C ILE A 186 -2.92 4.05 4.30
N CYS A 187 -3.11 3.06 5.17
CA CYS A 187 -4.20 2.97 6.12
C CYS A 187 -3.90 3.82 7.38
N SER A 188 -4.21 3.33 8.56
CA SER A 188 -3.87 3.86 9.88
C SER A 188 -4.26 2.82 10.92
N THR A 189 -3.65 2.84 12.11
CA THR A 189 -4.14 2.09 13.27
C THR A 189 -5.60 2.42 13.64
N ARG A 190 -6.14 3.54 13.14
CA ARG A 190 -7.55 3.94 13.28
C ARG A 190 -8.55 3.02 12.56
N TYR A 191 -8.10 2.06 11.76
CA TYR A 191 -8.98 1.00 11.24
C TYR A 191 -9.43 0.03 12.32
N LEU A 192 -8.68 -0.08 13.42
CA LEU A 192 -8.89 -1.04 14.51
C LEU A 192 -9.23 -0.37 15.84
N MET A 193 -8.64 0.80 16.13
CA MET A 193 -8.83 1.52 17.37
C MET A 193 -9.04 3.01 17.10
N SER A 194 -9.80 3.67 17.96
CA SER A 194 -10.25 5.04 17.74
C SER A 194 -10.19 5.88 19.02
N GLU A 195 -10.29 7.16 18.85
CA GLU A 195 -10.55 8.13 19.92
C GLU A 195 -11.83 8.91 19.60
N PRO A 196 -12.48 9.54 20.58
CA PRO A 196 -13.67 10.33 20.34
C PRO A 196 -13.44 11.40 19.27
N GLY A 197 -14.46 11.63 18.43
CA GLY A 197 -14.40 12.64 17.37
C GLY A 197 -13.63 12.22 16.12
N SER A 198 -13.30 10.93 15.96
CA SER A 198 -12.53 10.42 14.81
C SER A 198 -13.36 9.60 13.82
N GLU A 199 -14.69 9.66 13.90
CA GLU A 199 -15.60 8.74 13.20
C GLU A 199 -15.39 8.73 11.68
N GLY A 200 -15.33 9.89 11.04
CA GLY A 200 -15.10 9.98 9.59
C GLY A 200 -13.73 9.46 9.17
N TYR A 201 -12.69 9.78 9.95
CA TYR A 201 -11.33 9.28 9.69
C TYR A 201 -11.26 7.76 9.89
N ALA A 202 -11.80 7.25 11.00
CA ALA A 202 -11.83 5.82 11.29
C ALA A 202 -12.63 5.05 10.22
N ALA A 203 -13.79 5.56 9.80
CA ALA A 203 -14.59 4.99 8.72
C ALA A 203 -13.79 4.92 7.42
N SER A 204 -13.08 6.00 7.06
CA SER A 204 -12.25 6.02 5.84
C SER A 204 -11.12 4.99 5.90
N LYS A 205 -10.44 4.86 7.05
CA LYS A 205 -9.32 3.92 7.22
C LYS A 205 -9.79 2.47 7.36
N GLY A 206 -10.94 2.23 8.00
CA GLY A 206 -11.63 0.94 7.98
C GLY A 206 -12.04 0.54 6.56
N GLY A 207 -12.53 1.50 5.76
CA GLY A 207 -12.83 1.31 4.35
C GLY A 207 -11.60 0.94 3.52
N ILE A 208 -10.45 1.59 3.73
CA ILE A 208 -9.18 1.25 3.06
C ILE A 208 -8.74 -0.18 3.42
N TYR A 209 -8.82 -0.55 4.70
CA TYR A 209 -8.53 -1.91 5.16
C TYR A 209 -9.36 -2.96 4.41
N SER A 210 -10.69 -2.78 4.39
CA SER A 210 -11.61 -3.71 3.71
C SER A 210 -11.42 -3.71 2.19
N LEU A 211 -11.19 -2.53 1.59
CA LEU A 211 -10.95 -2.41 0.15
C LEU A 211 -9.65 -3.11 -0.26
N THR A 212 -8.62 -3.10 0.59
CA THR A 212 -7.33 -3.74 0.31
C THR A 212 -7.47 -5.23 0.02
N HIS A 213 -8.07 -6.00 0.92
CA HIS A 213 -8.23 -7.44 0.69
C HIS A 213 -9.23 -7.77 -0.44
N ALA A 214 -10.25 -6.93 -0.65
CA ALA A 214 -11.17 -7.11 -1.76
C ALA A 214 -10.47 -6.89 -3.12
N LEU A 215 -9.64 -5.85 -3.22
CA LEU A 215 -8.83 -5.57 -4.41
C LEU A 215 -7.77 -6.66 -4.64
N ALA A 216 -7.14 -7.18 -3.58
CA ALA A 216 -6.15 -8.24 -3.69
C ALA A 216 -6.71 -9.50 -4.39
N LEU A 217 -7.96 -9.86 -4.10
CA LEU A 217 -8.64 -10.96 -4.77
C LEU A 217 -9.02 -10.60 -6.19
N SER A 218 -9.61 -9.42 -6.41
CA SER A 218 -10.10 -8.99 -7.71
C SER A 218 -8.98 -8.76 -8.74
N LEU A 219 -7.79 -8.35 -8.29
CA LEU A 219 -6.67 -7.97 -9.16
C LEU A 219 -5.63 -9.08 -9.33
N SER A 220 -5.81 -10.22 -8.66
CA SER A 220 -4.87 -11.35 -8.71
C SER A 220 -4.70 -11.94 -10.11
N GLU A 221 -5.74 -11.89 -10.96
CA GLU A 221 -5.69 -12.37 -12.34
C GLU A 221 -4.72 -11.55 -13.23
N TRP A 222 -4.37 -10.33 -12.82
CA TRP A 222 -3.40 -9.47 -13.53
C TRP A 222 -2.04 -9.37 -12.81
N ASN A 223 -1.73 -10.32 -11.93
CA ASN A 223 -0.49 -10.36 -11.15
C ASN A 223 -0.24 -9.09 -10.32
N ILE A 224 -1.31 -8.46 -9.82
CA ILE A 224 -1.23 -7.30 -8.94
C ILE A 224 -1.46 -7.75 -7.50
N THR A 225 -0.47 -7.52 -6.64
CA THR A 225 -0.68 -7.65 -5.19
C THR A 225 -1.13 -6.33 -4.59
N VAL A 226 -2.03 -6.41 -3.62
CA VAL A 226 -2.57 -5.24 -2.93
C VAL A 226 -2.41 -5.43 -1.43
N ASN A 227 -1.65 -4.55 -0.79
CA ASN A 227 -1.45 -4.57 0.65
C ASN A 227 -1.69 -3.18 1.24
N SER A 228 -1.92 -3.10 2.53
CA SER A 228 -1.96 -1.84 3.24
C SER A 228 -0.95 -1.77 4.37
N ILE A 229 -0.51 -0.56 4.67
CA ILE A 229 0.31 -0.25 5.83
C ILE A 229 -0.56 0.59 6.76
N ALA A 230 -0.62 0.23 8.04
CA ALA A 230 -1.33 0.95 9.07
C ALA A 230 -0.34 1.64 10.02
N PRO A 231 0.04 2.91 9.75
CA PRO A 231 0.88 3.68 10.64
C PRO A 231 0.19 3.94 11.98
N GLY A 232 0.96 3.96 13.07
CA GLY A 232 0.60 4.60 14.31
C GLY A 232 0.91 6.11 14.28
N TRP A 233 1.41 6.65 15.40
CA TRP A 233 1.87 8.03 15.42
C TRP A 233 3.19 8.18 14.68
N ILE A 234 3.15 8.86 13.54
CA ILE A 234 4.30 9.24 12.71
C ILE A 234 4.41 10.77 12.77
N GLN A 235 5.49 11.26 13.36
CA GLN A 235 5.76 12.70 13.40
C GLN A 235 6.41 13.14 12.09
N THR A 236 5.75 14.06 11.40
CA THR A 236 6.17 14.52 10.06
C THR A 236 6.92 15.85 10.09
N GLN A 237 6.79 16.61 11.17
CA GLN A 237 7.44 17.91 11.37
C GLN A 237 7.92 18.02 12.81
N ASP A 238 8.92 18.85 13.06
CA ASP A 238 9.40 19.19 14.40
C ASP A 238 9.68 17.99 15.33
N TYR A 239 10.26 16.93 14.79
CA TYR A 239 10.51 15.68 15.53
C TYR A 239 11.35 15.91 16.81
N ASP A 240 12.27 16.86 16.76
CA ASP A 240 13.16 17.19 17.88
C ASP A 240 12.46 17.97 18.99
N GLN A 241 11.23 18.43 18.77
CA GLN A 241 10.40 19.09 19.78
C GLN A 241 9.53 18.11 20.58
N LEU A 242 9.55 16.81 20.23
CA LEU A 242 8.84 15.77 20.94
C LEU A 242 9.41 15.61 22.36
N ARG A 243 8.52 15.44 23.31
CA ARG A 243 8.88 15.24 24.73
C ARG A 243 9.29 13.78 24.97
N PRO A 244 10.08 13.51 26.03
CA PRO A 244 10.40 12.14 26.44
C PRO A 244 9.16 11.26 26.64
N GLU A 245 8.06 11.85 27.18
CA GLU A 245 6.79 11.17 27.41
C GLU A 245 6.16 10.69 26.10
N ASP A 246 6.26 11.49 25.04
CA ASP A 246 5.72 11.13 23.72
C ASP A 246 6.42 9.89 23.16
N HIS A 247 7.72 9.79 23.35
CA HIS A 247 8.51 8.63 22.96
C HIS A 247 8.21 7.39 23.83
N SER A 248 8.06 7.58 25.14
CA SER A 248 7.88 6.49 26.12
C SER A 248 6.52 5.79 26.02
N GLN A 249 5.52 6.42 25.40
CA GLN A 249 4.23 5.79 25.10
C GLN A 249 4.37 4.54 24.24
N HIS A 250 5.37 4.52 23.35
CA HIS A 250 5.59 3.44 22.40
C HIS A 250 6.50 2.35 23.02
N PRO A 251 6.14 1.07 22.94
CA PRO A 251 7.04 -0.03 23.31
C PRO A 251 8.42 0.05 22.65
N SER A 252 8.50 0.55 21.41
CA SER A 252 9.75 0.79 20.69
C SER A 252 10.58 1.98 21.22
N ARG A 253 10.11 2.69 22.26
CA ARG A 253 10.78 3.82 22.91
C ARG A 253 11.01 5.03 22.00
N ARG A 254 10.24 5.17 20.95
CA ARG A 254 10.25 6.34 20.07
C ARG A 254 8.94 6.52 19.32
N VAL A 255 8.62 7.77 18.98
CA VAL A 255 7.61 8.10 17.96
C VAL A 255 8.13 7.67 16.58
N GLY A 256 7.23 7.27 15.69
CA GLY A 256 7.57 6.89 14.33
C GLY A 256 8.01 8.06 13.47
N LYS A 257 8.78 7.77 12.42
CA LYS A 257 9.22 8.73 11.40
C LYS A 257 8.67 8.33 10.03
N PRO A 258 8.49 9.26 9.10
CA PRO A 258 8.04 8.96 7.73
C PRO A 258 8.82 7.85 7.04
N GLU A 259 10.14 7.77 7.29
CA GLU A 259 11.02 6.75 6.73
C GLU A 259 10.69 5.33 7.22
N ASP A 260 10.04 5.18 8.38
CA ASP A 260 9.59 3.86 8.86
C ASP A 260 8.53 3.28 7.91
N ILE A 261 7.67 4.13 7.38
CA ILE A 261 6.63 3.75 6.42
C ILE A 261 7.22 3.54 5.03
N ALA A 262 8.10 4.46 4.59
CA ALA A 262 8.74 4.37 3.29
C ALA A 262 9.57 3.08 3.12
N ARG A 263 10.29 2.63 4.16
CA ARG A 263 11.02 1.35 4.14
C ARG A 263 10.09 0.14 3.98
N MET A 264 8.90 0.17 4.60
CA MET A 264 7.93 -0.91 4.43
C MET A 264 7.32 -0.89 3.03
N CYS A 265 7.07 0.28 2.44
CA CYS A 265 6.66 0.39 1.04
C CYS A 265 7.69 -0.26 0.10
N LEU A 266 8.97 0.09 0.25
CA LEU A 266 10.06 -0.53 -0.53
C LEU A 266 10.11 -2.05 -0.32
N PHE A 267 9.96 -2.52 0.92
CA PHE A 267 9.98 -3.96 1.23
C PHE A 267 8.86 -4.70 0.50
N LEU A 268 7.62 -4.21 0.60
CA LEU A 268 6.46 -4.85 -0.04
C LEU A 268 6.52 -4.81 -1.58
N CYS A 269 7.29 -3.87 -2.14
CA CYS A 269 7.45 -3.71 -3.58
C CYS A 269 8.62 -4.49 -4.17
N ARG A 270 9.36 -5.28 -3.40
CA ARG A 270 10.39 -6.17 -3.94
C ARG A 270 9.79 -7.31 -4.75
N ASP A 271 10.51 -7.77 -5.77
CA ASP A 271 10.04 -8.85 -6.64
C ASP A 271 9.80 -10.15 -5.85
N GLU A 272 10.67 -10.45 -4.88
CA GLU A 272 10.60 -11.64 -4.02
C GLU A 272 9.45 -11.64 -2.99
N ASN A 273 8.73 -10.55 -2.82
CA ASN A 273 7.64 -10.40 -1.85
C ASN A 273 6.24 -10.52 -2.48
N ASP A 274 6.12 -11.20 -3.59
CA ASP A 274 4.88 -11.40 -4.34
C ASP A 274 3.86 -12.32 -3.62
N PHE A 275 4.31 -13.05 -2.59
CA PHE A 275 3.44 -13.90 -1.79
C PHE A 275 2.75 -13.17 -0.62
N ILE A 276 3.07 -11.87 -0.43
CA ILE A 276 2.38 -10.99 0.52
C ILE A 276 1.26 -10.28 -0.24
N ASN A 277 0.00 -10.70 -0.02
CA ASN A 277 -1.14 -10.16 -0.74
C ASN A 277 -2.40 -10.14 0.14
N GLY A 278 -3.09 -9.01 0.18
CA GLY A 278 -4.30 -8.80 0.97
C GLY A 278 -4.05 -8.45 2.44
N GLU A 279 -2.80 -8.21 2.82
CA GLU A 279 -2.39 -7.97 4.20
C GLU A 279 -2.45 -6.48 4.60
N ASN A 280 -2.68 -6.26 5.91
CA ASN A 280 -2.57 -4.94 6.52
C ASN A 280 -1.47 -4.96 7.59
N ILE A 281 -0.36 -4.29 7.31
CA ILE A 281 0.83 -4.34 8.15
C ILE A 281 0.87 -3.12 9.07
N THR A 282 0.74 -3.35 10.37
CA THR A 282 0.79 -2.29 11.38
C THR A 282 2.22 -1.87 11.68
N ILE A 283 2.50 -0.56 11.56
CA ILE A 283 3.80 0.07 11.86
C ILE A 283 3.56 1.18 12.89
N ASP A 284 3.57 0.83 14.16
CA ASP A 284 3.14 1.70 15.26
C ASP A 284 4.05 1.66 16.51
N GLY A 285 5.21 1.05 16.39
CA GLY A 285 6.11 0.88 17.54
C GLY A 285 5.56 -0.02 18.65
N GLY A 286 4.56 -0.85 18.34
CA GLY A 286 3.91 -1.77 19.27
C GLY A 286 2.75 -1.16 20.06
N MET A 287 2.32 0.06 19.74
CA MET A 287 1.29 0.78 20.50
C MET A 287 -0.04 0.01 20.58
N THR A 288 -0.51 -0.54 19.45
CA THR A 288 -1.77 -1.31 19.41
C THR A 288 -1.69 -2.68 20.08
N LYS A 289 -0.50 -3.12 20.50
CA LYS A 289 -0.28 -4.38 21.22
C LYS A 289 -0.10 -4.20 22.72
N LYS A 290 0.00 -2.95 23.16
CA LYS A 290 0.19 -2.62 24.58
C LYS A 290 -1.14 -2.72 25.32
N MET A 291 -1.19 -3.58 26.33
CA MET A 291 -2.30 -3.62 27.28
C MET A 291 -2.10 -2.51 28.33
N ILE A 292 -3.15 -1.74 28.58
CA ILE A 292 -3.12 -0.61 29.52
C ILE A 292 -3.99 -0.97 30.73
N TYR A 293 -3.38 -1.04 31.90
CA TYR A 293 -4.07 -1.10 33.16
C TYR A 293 -3.97 0.26 33.83
N THR A 294 -5.06 0.71 34.43
CA THR A 294 -5.03 1.83 35.39
C THR A 294 -4.60 1.26 36.73
N GLU A 295 -3.48 1.72 37.29
CA GLU A 295 -3.05 1.47 38.67
C GLU A 295 -3.87 2.27 39.66
#